data_04793729c41c6606a2f747dc5ef21cbf
#
_entry.id   04793729c41c6606a2f747dc5ef21cbf
#
_cell.length_a   1.000
_cell.length_b   1.000
_cell.length_c   1.000
_cell.angle_alpha   90.00
_cell.angle_beta   90.00
_cell.angle_gamma   90.00
#
_symmetry.space_group_name_H-M   'P 1'
#
loop_
_entity.id
_entity.type
_entity.pdbx_description
1 polymer ?
#
loop_
_entity_poly.entity_id
_entity_poly.type
_entity_poly.pdbx_seq_one_letter_code
_entity_poly.pdbx_strand_id
1 'polypeptide(L)'
;MKKLRIIDLDTMDYHAAGEVMREVRDEVEQGANDTLILVEHNPVITIGSDGSEFSIVDSSYIKKQGIPVIHTDRGGGAVVHNNGQLVGYPVMRLSDMPLDLLKGIVDTLADVVAVFDVKSEKGAEPGIWVSGSKIGFVGMKIHNRVSTHGFALNISNDLDLFRAIETCGVKNERVTNLTLQTRQLISMDNLKQIFISKFSRRFNYIPDQFIMKEGTDAV
;
A
#
# COMPACT_ATOMS: atom_id res chain seq x y z
N MET A 1 24.14 -9.53 3.24
CA MET A 1 22.75 -9.07 3.13
C MET A 1 22.69 -7.62 3.60
N LYS A 2 21.95 -6.76 2.91
CA LYS A 2 21.71 -5.37 3.35
C LYS A 2 20.77 -5.34 4.54
N LYS A 3 20.88 -4.30 5.36
CA LYS A 3 19.93 -4.03 6.45
C LYS A 3 18.71 -3.30 5.92
N LEU A 4 17.53 -3.64 6.45
CA LEU A 4 16.27 -2.98 6.16
C LEU A 4 15.72 -2.39 7.46
N ARG A 5 15.56 -1.07 7.50
CA ARG A 5 14.87 -0.39 8.61
C ARG A 5 13.36 -0.60 8.44
N ILE A 6 12.68 -0.92 9.53
CA ILE A 6 11.23 -1.06 9.57
C ILE A 6 10.66 0.09 10.40
N ILE A 7 9.72 0.81 9.86
CA ILE A 7 8.94 1.84 10.57
C ILE A 7 7.48 1.44 10.52
N ASP A 8 6.86 1.23 11.67
CA ASP A 8 5.43 1.02 11.79
C ASP A 8 4.79 2.32 12.30
N LEU A 9 3.90 2.90 11.50
CA LEU A 9 3.19 4.13 11.82
C LEU A 9 1.82 3.86 12.44
N ASP A 10 1.50 2.58 12.66
CA ASP A 10 0.18 2.14 13.13
C ASP A 10 -0.94 2.72 12.27
N THR A 11 -1.85 3.51 12.83
CA THR A 11 -2.87 4.25 12.11
C THR A 11 -2.47 5.72 12.01
N MET A 12 -2.37 6.25 10.80
CA MET A 12 -1.92 7.62 10.57
C MET A 12 -2.64 8.28 9.40
N ASP A 13 -2.86 9.60 9.50
CA ASP A 13 -3.34 10.42 8.39
C ASP A 13 -2.43 10.30 7.16
N TYR A 14 -3.04 10.38 5.97
CA TYR A 14 -2.30 10.20 4.71
C TYR A 14 -1.23 11.27 4.48
N HIS A 15 -1.51 12.53 4.82
CA HIS A 15 -0.55 13.62 4.67
C HIS A 15 0.61 13.47 5.66
N ALA A 16 0.31 13.17 6.92
CA ALA A 16 1.32 12.95 7.95
C ALA A 16 2.25 11.77 7.60
N ALA A 17 1.69 10.64 7.17
CA ALA A 17 2.49 9.50 6.70
C ALA A 17 3.31 9.83 5.45
N GLY A 18 2.76 10.67 4.56
CA GLY A 18 3.46 11.19 3.38
C GLY A 18 4.66 12.08 3.74
N GLU A 19 4.57 12.84 4.84
CA GLU A 19 5.71 13.63 5.36
C GLU A 19 6.82 12.69 5.86
N VAL A 20 6.48 11.71 6.68
CA VAL A 20 7.45 10.70 7.15
C VAL A 20 8.10 9.98 5.95
N MET A 21 7.31 9.61 4.94
CA MET A 21 7.85 8.97 3.74
C MET A 21 8.85 9.87 2.99
N ARG A 22 8.58 11.18 2.89
CA ARG A 22 9.50 12.15 2.25
C ARG A 22 10.79 12.32 3.05
N GLU A 23 10.70 12.45 4.38
CA GLU A 23 11.87 12.52 5.26
C GLU A 23 12.75 11.28 5.10
N VAL A 24 12.15 10.10 5.15
CA VAL A 24 12.85 8.82 4.97
C VAL A 24 13.47 8.72 3.58
N ARG A 25 12.80 9.20 2.54
CA ARG A 25 13.37 9.25 1.18
C ARG A 25 14.65 10.09 1.17
N ASP A 26 14.61 11.27 1.75
CA ASP A 26 15.75 12.19 1.79
C ASP A 26 16.93 11.57 2.57
N GLU A 27 16.66 10.88 3.68
CA GLU A 27 17.67 10.10 4.41
C GLU A 27 18.29 8.99 3.55
N VAL A 28 17.46 8.22 2.84
CA VAL A 28 17.93 7.14 1.94
C VAL A 28 18.72 7.74 0.76
N GLU A 29 18.30 8.88 0.21
CA GLU A 29 19.08 9.61 -0.81
C GLU A 29 20.45 10.03 -0.29
N GLN A 30 20.61 10.31 1.00
CA GLN A 30 21.86 10.66 1.66
C GLN A 30 22.68 9.44 2.11
N GLY A 31 22.21 8.22 1.88
CA GLY A 31 22.95 7.00 2.15
C GLY A 31 22.50 6.23 3.39
N ALA A 32 21.39 6.60 4.01
CA ALA A 32 20.78 5.78 5.06
C ALA A 32 20.33 4.41 4.52
N ASN A 33 20.03 3.47 5.42
CA ASN A 33 19.52 2.16 5.05
C ASN A 33 18.16 2.26 4.34
N ASP A 34 17.94 1.38 3.37
CA ASP A 34 16.63 1.18 2.78
C ASP A 34 15.59 0.92 3.87
N THR A 35 14.40 1.46 3.71
CA THR A 35 13.37 1.47 4.75
C THR A 35 12.04 0.96 4.22
N LEU A 36 11.38 0.10 4.97
CA LEU A 36 9.99 -0.29 4.75
C LEU A 36 9.13 0.41 5.81
N ILE A 37 8.21 1.28 5.36
CA ILE A 37 7.21 1.91 6.21
C ILE A 37 5.92 1.13 6.06
N LEU A 38 5.26 0.78 7.17
CA LEU A 38 3.95 0.15 7.22
C LEU A 38 2.97 1.07 7.94
N VAL A 39 1.74 1.14 7.45
CA VAL A 39 0.71 2.05 7.98
C VAL A 39 -0.69 1.56 7.63
N GLU A 40 -1.67 1.88 8.46
CA GLU A 40 -3.08 1.95 8.11
C GLU A 40 -3.48 3.43 8.00
N HIS A 41 -4.25 3.80 6.99
CA HIS A 41 -4.71 5.19 6.86
C HIS A 41 -6.13 5.37 7.37
N ASN A 42 -6.40 6.52 7.94
CA ASN A 42 -7.77 7.01 8.06
C ASN A 42 -8.42 7.07 6.66
N PRO A 43 -9.75 6.97 6.55
CA PRO A 43 -10.41 6.93 5.26
C PRO A 43 -10.02 8.08 4.35
N VAL A 44 -9.50 7.78 3.18
CA VAL A 44 -9.05 8.73 2.15
C VAL A 44 -9.14 8.10 0.76
N ILE A 45 -9.42 8.91 -0.24
CA ILE A 45 -9.30 8.54 -1.65
C ILE A 45 -8.09 9.25 -2.23
N THR A 46 -7.18 8.50 -2.83
CA THR A 46 -6.02 9.06 -3.54
C THR A 46 -6.17 8.89 -5.03
N ILE A 47 -5.87 9.94 -5.81
CA ILE A 47 -5.83 9.91 -7.27
C ILE A 47 -4.36 10.01 -7.68
N GLY A 48 -3.84 8.95 -8.30
CA GLY A 48 -2.47 8.91 -8.78
C GLY A 48 -2.28 9.63 -10.12
N SER A 49 -1.05 9.61 -10.65
CA SER A 49 -0.66 10.35 -11.87
C SER A 49 -1.43 9.96 -13.13
N ASP A 50 -1.95 8.72 -13.18
CA ASP A 50 -2.69 8.19 -14.34
C ASP A 50 -4.21 8.35 -14.16
N GLY A 51 -4.64 8.88 -13.00
CA GLY A 51 -6.04 9.13 -12.69
C GLY A 51 -6.49 10.55 -13.01
N SER A 52 -7.79 10.76 -12.92
CA SER A 52 -8.43 12.07 -13.06
C SER A 52 -9.64 12.18 -12.15
N GLU A 53 -10.21 13.39 -12.04
CA GLU A 53 -11.48 13.63 -11.33
C GLU A 53 -12.64 12.75 -11.86
N PHE A 54 -12.58 12.33 -13.12
CA PHE A 54 -13.55 11.40 -13.71
C PHE A 54 -13.51 9.99 -13.10
N SER A 55 -12.47 9.66 -12.34
CA SER A 55 -12.43 8.43 -11.54
C SER A 55 -13.38 8.45 -10.34
N ILE A 56 -13.95 9.62 -9.99
CA ILE A 56 -14.95 9.77 -8.93
C ILE A 56 -16.34 9.55 -9.55
N VAL A 57 -16.99 8.47 -9.19
CA VAL A 57 -18.32 8.08 -9.71
C VAL A 57 -19.44 8.69 -8.85
N ASP A 58 -19.27 8.71 -7.54
CA ASP A 58 -20.26 9.27 -6.60
C ASP A 58 -19.65 10.30 -5.64
N SER A 59 -19.51 11.52 -6.16
CA SER A 59 -18.97 12.65 -5.36
C SER A 59 -19.90 13.07 -4.22
N SER A 60 -21.23 12.83 -4.34
CA SER A 60 -22.18 13.15 -3.29
C SER A 60 -22.05 12.22 -2.10
N TYR A 61 -21.86 10.93 -2.34
CA TYR A 61 -21.56 9.96 -1.29
C TYR A 61 -20.26 10.29 -0.55
N ILE A 62 -19.18 10.54 -1.30
CA ILE A 62 -17.87 10.91 -0.72
C ILE A 62 -17.98 12.16 0.18
N LYS A 63 -18.64 13.21 -0.30
CA LYS A 63 -18.88 14.45 0.49
C LYS A 63 -19.70 14.18 1.73
N LYS A 64 -20.77 13.38 1.64
CA LYS A 64 -21.62 13.03 2.77
C LYS A 64 -20.85 12.26 3.85
N GLN A 65 -19.91 11.42 3.45
CA GLN A 65 -19.04 10.68 4.37
C GLN A 65 -17.87 11.51 4.90
N GLY A 66 -17.65 12.73 4.40
CA GLY A 66 -16.52 13.56 4.79
C GLY A 66 -15.16 13.01 4.39
N ILE A 67 -15.11 12.18 3.34
CA ILE A 67 -13.87 11.53 2.90
C ILE A 67 -13.03 12.49 2.06
N PRO A 68 -11.77 12.78 2.44
CA PRO A 68 -10.88 13.60 1.64
C PRO A 68 -10.49 12.90 0.33
N VAL A 69 -10.36 13.69 -0.74
CA VAL A 69 -9.83 13.26 -2.04
C VAL A 69 -8.52 13.99 -2.27
N ILE A 70 -7.44 13.25 -2.44
CA ILE A 70 -6.07 13.80 -2.50
C ILE A 70 -5.41 13.39 -3.82
N HIS A 71 -4.91 14.36 -4.58
CA HIS A 71 -4.04 14.10 -5.71
C HIS A 71 -2.63 13.79 -5.23
N THR A 72 -2.03 12.75 -5.80
CA THR A 72 -0.70 12.26 -5.44
C THR A 72 0.10 11.91 -6.69
N ASP A 73 1.40 11.90 -6.56
CA ASP A 73 2.33 11.63 -7.65
C ASP A 73 2.70 10.14 -7.82
N ARG A 74 2.08 9.23 -7.04
CA ARG A 74 2.22 7.78 -7.30
C ARG A 74 1.66 7.39 -8.67
N GLY A 75 2.18 6.33 -9.26
CA GLY A 75 1.57 5.74 -10.44
C GLY A 75 0.16 5.16 -10.16
N GLY A 76 -0.59 4.97 -11.23
CA GLY A 76 -1.94 4.41 -11.21
C GLY A 76 -3.05 5.45 -11.02
N GLY A 77 -4.30 4.99 -11.02
CA GLY A 77 -5.51 5.81 -10.91
C GLY A 77 -5.98 6.00 -9.46
N ALA A 78 -7.33 6.07 -9.29
CA ALA A 78 -7.95 6.26 -7.98
C ALA A 78 -7.90 4.98 -7.14
N VAL A 79 -7.60 5.13 -5.85
CA VAL A 79 -7.61 4.04 -4.84
C VAL A 79 -8.15 4.57 -3.52
N VAL A 80 -8.92 3.75 -2.81
CA VAL A 80 -9.37 4.00 -1.44
C VAL A 80 -8.32 3.47 -0.46
N HIS A 81 -8.05 4.22 0.59
CA HIS A 81 -7.36 3.75 1.79
C HIS A 81 -8.27 3.95 3.00
N ASN A 82 -8.32 2.99 3.90
CA ASN A 82 -9.08 3.04 5.14
C ASN A 82 -8.59 1.99 6.13
N ASN A 83 -9.03 2.10 7.38
CA ASN A 83 -8.67 1.17 8.46
C ASN A 83 -8.97 -0.29 8.08
N GLY A 84 -8.08 -1.19 8.44
CA GLY A 84 -8.13 -2.60 8.04
C GLY A 84 -7.48 -2.88 6.68
N GLN A 85 -6.83 -1.90 6.06
CA GLN A 85 -6.02 -2.06 4.86
C GLN A 85 -4.53 -1.87 5.23
N LEU A 86 -3.69 -2.86 4.96
CA LEU A 86 -2.24 -2.70 5.12
C LEU A 86 -1.67 -1.90 3.94
N VAL A 87 -1.12 -0.73 4.23
CA VAL A 87 -0.36 0.08 3.28
C VAL A 87 1.13 -0.03 3.60
N GLY A 88 1.96 -0.13 2.58
CA GLY A 88 3.40 -0.18 2.76
C GLY A 88 4.15 0.68 1.75
N TYR A 89 5.13 1.43 2.25
CA TYR A 89 6.01 2.28 1.46
C TYR A 89 7.45 1.75 1.53
N PRO A 90 7.89 0.93 0.54
CA PRO A 90 9.29 0.54 0.43
C PRO A 90 10.09 1.72 -0.14
N VAL A 91 10.78 2.43 0.74
CA VAL A 91 11.67 3.54 0.40
C VAL A 91 13.07 2.98 0.25
N MET A 92 13.46 2.71 -0.98
CA MET A 92 14.65 1.92 -1.31
C MET A 92 15.46 2.57 -2.41
N ARG A 93 16.79 2.55 -2.26
CA ARG A 93 17.71 2.95 -3.33
C ARG A 93 17.83 1.84 -4.37
N LEU A 94 17.46 2.15 -5.60
CA LEU A 94 17.48 1.21 -6.71
C LEU A 94 18.85 1.23 -7.40
N SER A 95 19.48 0.06 -7.49
CA SER A 95 20.68 -0.16 -8.30
C SER A 95 20.32 -0.46 -9.77
N ASP A 96 19.19 -1.12 -9.99
CA ASP A 96 18.74 -1.68 -11.24
C ASP A 96 17.33 -1.25 -11.64
N MET A 97 16.67 -2.02 -12.47
CA MET A 97 15.38 -1.68 -13.09
C MET A 97 14.25 -1.52 -12.05
N PRO A 98 13.50 -0.40 -12.08
CA PRO A 98 12.34 -0.19 -11.20
C PRO A 98 11.28 -1.29 -11.30
N LEU A 99 11.18 -1.95 -12.45
CA LEU A 99 10.26 -3.06 -12.70
C LEU A 99 10.52 -4.27 -11.79
N ASP A 100 11.75 -4.52 -11.38
CA ASP A 100 12.08 -5.65 -10.50
C ASP A 100 11.53 -5.42 -9.08
N LEU A 101 11.57 -4.18 -8.58
CA LEU A 101 10.95 -3.82 -7.30
C LEU A 101 9.43 -3.97 -7.37
N LEU A 102 8.80 -3.42 -8.40
CA LEU A 102 7.35 -3.51 -8.58
C LEU A 102 6.89 -4.97 -8.66
N LYS A 103 7.53 -5.78 -9.50
CA LYS A 103 7.25 -7.22 -9.62
C LYS A 103 7.47 -7.94 -8.29
N GLY A 104 8.57 -7.65 -7.60
CA GLY A 104 8.88 -8.24 -6.30
C GLY A 104 7.83 -7.90 -5.23
N ILE A 105 7.27 -6.69 -5.24
CA ILE A 105 6.16 -6.31 -4.33
C ILE A 105 4.91 -7.12 -4.66
N VAL A 106 4.51 -7.21 -5.93
CA VAL A 106 3.35 -8.02 -6.36
C VAL A 106 3.52 -9.48 -5.95
N ASP A 107 4.71 -10.05 -6.16
CA ASP A 107 5.04 -11.41 -5.75
C ASP A 107 5.00 -11.58 -4.22
N THR A 108 5.44 -10.58 -3.46
CA THR A 108 5.38 -10.60 -2.00
C THR A 108 3.94 -10.58 -1.51
N LEU A 109 3.08 -9.74 -2.09
CA LEU A 109 1.65 -9.71 -1.76
C LEU A 109 0.99 -11.09 -2.03
N ALA A 110 1.31 -11.73 -3.16
CA ALA A 110 0.82 -13.06 -3.49
C ALA A 110 1.29 -14.11 -2.46
N ASP A 111 2.56 -14.06 -2.05
CA ASP A 111 3.12 -14.96 -1.02
C ASP A 111 2.49 -14.72 0.38
N VAL A 112 2.09 -13.48 0.68
CA VAL A 112 1.41 -13.13 1.95
C VAL A 112 0.02 -13.73 1.99
N VAL A 113 -0.81 -13.52 0.96
CA VAL A 113 -2.17 -14.06 0.94
C VAL A 113 -2.18 -15.58 0.87
N ALA A 114 -1.16 -16.19 0.26
CA ALA A 114 -1.00 -17.65 0.22
C ALA A 114 -0.76 -18.29 1.60
N VAL A 115 -0.25 -17.55 2.59
CA VAL A 115 -0.13 -18.04 3.99
C VAL A 115 -1.49 -18.36 4.61
N PHE A 116 -2.55 -17.73 4.09
CA PHE A 116 -3.94 -17.91 4.52
C PHE A 116 -4.73 -18.83 3.58
N ASP A 117 -4.05 -19.67 2.81
CA ASP A 117 -4.63 -20.60 1.82
C ASP A 117 -5.45 -19.91 0.71
N VAL A 118 -5.16 -18.61 0.47
CA VAL A 118 -5.81 -17.83 -0.59
C VAL A 118 -4.93 -17.82 -1.84
N LYS A 119 -5.45 -18.37 -2.93
CA LYS A 119 -4.77 -18.37 -4.23
C LYS A 119 -5.08 -17.04 -4.95
N SER A 120 -4.04 -16.27 -5.21
CA SER A 120 -4.14 -15.02 -5.99
C SER A 120 -3.67 -15.19 -7.43
N GLU A 121 -4.16 -14.29 -8.27
CA GLU A 121 -3.81 -14.15 -9.68
C GLU A 121 -3.16 -12.77 -9.89
N LYS A 122 -2.31 -12.67 -10.90
CA LYS A 122 -1.71 -11.40 -11.34
C LYS A 122 -2.40 -10.96 -12.62
N GLY A 123 -2.71 -9.67 -12.71
CA GLY A 123 -3.31 -9.08 -13.90
C GLY A 123 -2.29 -8.37 -14.80
N ALA A 124 -2.81 -7.65 -15.80
CA ALA A 124 -2.00 -6.78 -16.66
C ALA A 124 -1.51 -5.54 -15.92
N GLU A 125 -2.27 -5.06 -14.93
CA GLU A 125 -1.89 -3.97 -14.05
C GLU A 125 -1.15 -4.46 -12.80
N PRO A 126 -0.31 -3.62 -12.18
CA PRO A 126 0.35 -3.96 -10.93
C PRO A 126 -0.65 -4.19 -9.79
N GLY A 127 -0.73 -5.42 -9.28
CA GLY A 127 -1.64 -5.81 -8.22
C GLY A 127 -1.86 -7.31 -8.16
N ILE A 128 -2.74 -7.74 -7.28
CA ILE A 128 -3.18 -9.12 -7.14
C ILE A 128 -4.70 -9.22 -7.05
N TRP A 129 -5.27 -10.28 -7.61
CA TRP A 129 -6.69 -10.59 -7.63
C TRP A 129 -6.97 -11.95 -6.99
N VAL A 130 -8.15 -12.12 -6.45
CA VAL A 130 -8.66 -13.39 -5.93
C VAL A 130 -10.05 -13.60 -6.52
N SER A 131 -10.26 -14.68 -7.24
CA SER A 131 -11.54 -15.00 -7.89
C SER A 131 -12.09 -13.85 -8.73
N GLY A 132 -11.20 -13.15 -9.46
CA GLY A 132 -11.53 -12.03 -10.32
C GLY A 132 -11.90 -10.74 -9.56
N SER A 133 -11.59 -10.62 -8.27
CA SER A 133 -11.73 -9.40 -7.48
C SER A 133 -10.39 -8.91 -6.98
N LYS A 134 -10.11 -7.63 -7.14
CA LYS A 134 -8.82 -7.04 -6.75
C LYS A 134 -8.71 -6.97 -5.23
N ILE A 135 -7.61 -7.47 -4.70
CA ILE A 135 -7.33 -7.47 -3.26
C ILE A 135 -6.10 -6.63 -2.89
N GLY A 136 -5.15 -6.51 -3.82
CA GLY A 136 -3.92 -5.76 -3.62
C GLY A 136 -3.62 -4.82 -4.79
N PHE A 137 -3.11 -3.66 -4.46
CA PHE A 137 -2.82 -2.54 -5.35
C PHE A 137 -1.36 -2.17 -5.24
N VAL A 138 -0.70 -1.83 -6.34
CA VAL A 138 0.68 -1.34 -6.33
C VAL A 138 0.76 -0.07 -7.19
N GLY A 139 1.23 1.01 -6.59
CA GLY A 139 1.45 2.28 -7.27
C GLY A 139 2.65 2.98 -6.65
N MET A 140 3.70 3.17 -7.44
CA MET A 140 4.99 3.69 -6.97
C MET A 140 5.43 4.89 -7.77
N LYS A 141 6.38 5.62 -7.22
CA LYS A 141 7.18 6.63 -7.94
C LYS A 141 8.66 6.43 -7.62
N ILE A 142 9.49 6.79 -8.57
CA ILE A 142 10.94 6.82 -8.39
C ILE A 142 11.40 8.28 -8.51
N HIS A 143 12.11 8.73 -7.50
CA HIS A 143 12.75 10.04 -7.47
C HIS A 143 14.23 9.86 -7.12
N ASN A 144 15.13 10.40 -7.93
CA ASN A 144 16.59 10.29 -7.73
C ASN A 144 17.06 8.85 -7.40
N ARG A 145 16.49 7.84 -8.09
CA ARG A 145 16.75 6.42 -7.87
C ARG A 145 16.29 5.89 -6.49
N VAL A 146 15.47 6.62 -5.76
CA VAL A 146 14.80 6.14 -4.54
C VAL A 146 13.31 5.96 -4.81
N SER A 147 12.77 4.83 -4.39
CA SER A 147 11.33 4.53 -4.50
C SER A 147 10.54 5.26 -3.42
N THR A 148 9.34 5.66 -3.78
CA THR A 148 8.32 6.22 -2.87
C THR A 148 6.96 5.62 -3.17
N HIS A 149 5.99 5.80 -2.26
CA HIS A 149 4.73 5.07 -2.29
C HIS A 149 4.96 3.55 -2.29
N GLY A 150 4.05 2.73 -2.78
CA GLY A 150 4.24 1.29 -2.76
C GLY A 150 2.98 0.50 -3.00
N PHE A 151 2.40 -0.10 -1.97
CA PHE A 151 1.28 -1.00 -2.11
C PHE A 151 0.18 -0.75 -1.07
N ALA A 152 -1.01 -1.28 -1.36
CA ALA A 152 -2.10 -1.43 -0.43
C ALA A 152 -2.68 -2.85 -0.56
N LEU A 153 -2.92 -3.53 0.56
CA LEU A 153 -3.52 -4.86 0.64
C LEU A 153 -4.77 -4.79 1.52
N ASN A 154 -5.92 -5.12 0.95
CA ASN A 154 -7.18 -5.18 1.68
C ASN A 154 -7.21 -6.38 2.61
N ILE A 155 -7.33 -6.16 3.93
CA ILE A 155 -7.34 -7.23 4.94
C ILE A 155 -8.73 -7.42 5.53
N SER A 156 -9.25 -6.41 6.20
CA SER A 156 -10.57 -6.40 6.86
C SER A 156 -11.32 -5.09 6.67
N ASN A 157 -10.78 -4.21 5.85
CA ASN A 157 -11.30 -2.87 5.61
C ASN A 157 -12.68 -2.89 4.95
N ASP A 158 -13.46 -1.84 5.22
CA ASP A 158 -14.73 -1.60 4.54
C ASP A 158 -14.50 -1.32 3.04
N LEU A 159 -15.26 -2.01 2.19
CA LEU A 159 -15.14 -1.92 0.74
C LEU A 159 -16.18 -1.01 0.08
N ASP A 160 -17.12 -0.45 0.84
CA ASP A 160 -18.22 0.34 0.27
C ASP A 160 -17.72 1.63 -0.42
N LEU A 161 -16.65 2.24 0.10
CA LEU A 161 -16.04 3.42 -0.54
C LEU A 161 -15.49 3.13 -1.96
N PHE A 162 -15.09 1.90 -2.24
CA PHE A 162 -14.63 1.54 -3.59
C PHE A 162 -15.72 1.64 -4.66
N ARG A 163 -17.00 1.60 -4.25
CA ARG A 163 -18.14 1.77 -5.17
C ARG A 163 -18.28 3.22 -5.67
N ALA A 164 -17.71 4.17 -4.95
CA ALA A 164 -17.75 5.58 -5.31
C ALA A 164 -16.63 6.01 -6.27
N ILE A 165 -15.76 5.09 -6.68
CA ILE A 165 -14.64 5.37 -7.59
C ILE A 165 -14.52 4.33 -8.71
N GLU A 166 -13.93 4.72 -9.83
CA GLU A 166 -13.35 3.78 -10.81
C GLU A 166 -11.94 3.43 -10.37
N THR A 167 -11.81 2.29 -9.71
CA THR A 167 -10.53 1.84 -9.13
C THR A 167 -9.49 1.63 -10.23
N CYS A 168 -8.34 2.33 -10.12
CA CYS A 168 -7.26 2.28 -11.11
C CYS A 168 -7.72 2.61 -12.56
N GLY A 169 -8.83 3.35 -12.73
CA GLY A 169 -9.39 3.66 -14.04
C GLY A 169 -10.17 2.50 -14.68
N VAL A 170 -10.39 1.40 -13.96
CA VAL A 170 -11.17 0.26 -14.44
C VAL A 170 -12.61 0.40 -13.98
N LYS A 171 -13.51 0.49 -14.97
CA LYS A 171 -14.94 0.61 -14.70
C LYS A 171 -15.50 -0.68 -14.09
N ASN A 172 -16.22 -0.54 -12.97
CA ASN A 172 -16.80 -1.68 -12.24
C ASN A 172 -15.76 -2.72 -11.77
N GLU A 173 -14.53 -2.32 -11.46
CA GLU A 173 -13.54 -3.21 -10.84
C GLU A 173 -14.13 -3.79 -9.54
N ARG A 174 -14.17 -5.10 -9.47
CA ARG A 174 -14.60 -5.78 -8.25
C ARG A 174 -13.43 -5.81 -7.27
N VAL A 175 -13.69 -5.43 -6.02
CA VAL A 175 -12.71 -5.47 -4.94
C VAL A 175 -13.13 -6.46 -3.86
N THR A 176 -12.15 -7.01 -3.17
CA THR A 176 -12.34 -7.91 -2.04
C THR A 176 -11.31 -7.63 -0.95
N ASN A 177 -11.44 -8.28 0.20
CA ASN A 177 -10.47 -8.28 1.27
C ASN A 177 -10.18 -9.71 1.77
N LEU A 178 -9.11 -9.87 2.53
CA LEU A 178 -8.62 -11.18 2.94
C LEU A 178 -9.58 -11.88 3.90
N THR A 179 -10.22 -11.13 4.81
CA THR A 179 -11.23 -11.65 5.74
C THR A 179 -12.43 -12.27 5.01
N LEU A 180 -12.91 -11.62 3.94
CA LEU A 180 -14.00 -12.18 3.13
C LEU A 180 -13.60 -13.46 2.40
N GLN A 181 -12.34 -13.58 1.99
CA GLN A 181 -11.85 -14.75 1.27
C GLN A 181 -11.60 -15.94 2.20
N THR A 182 -11.07 -15.70 3.39
CA THR A 182 -10.74 -16.76 4.37
C THR A 182 -11.88 -17.08 5.33
N ARG A 183 -12.81 -16.15 5.52
CA ARG A 183 -13.83 -16.16 6.58
C ARG A 183 -13.22 -16.26 7.99
N GLN A 184 -11.99 -15.74 8.17
CA GLN A 184 -11.26 -15.72 9.42
C GLN A 184 -10.93 -14.27 9.80
N LEU A 185 -10.86 -13.99 11.10
CA LEU A 185 -10.30 -12.73 11.60
C LEU A 185 -8.78 -12.80 11.47
N ILE A 186 -8.20 -11.77 10.86
CA ILE A 186 -6.77 -11.68 10.63
C ILE A 186 -6.22 -10.53 11.46
N SER A 187 -5.26 -10.83 12.32
CA SER A 187 -4.53 -9.80 13.08
C SER A 187 -3.63 -8.99 12.13
N MET A 188 -3.77 -7.68 12.16
CA MET A 188 -2.93 -6.77 11.37
C MET A 188 -1.45 -6.90 11.78
N ASP A 189 -1.14 -6.99 13.07
CA ASP A 189 0.23 -7.15 13.56
C ASP A 189 0.87 -8.44 13.05
N ASN A 190 0.14 -9.56 13.11
CA ASN A 190 0.64 -10.81 12.56
C ASN A 190 0.88 -10.71 11.05
N LEU A 191 -0.03 -10.07 10.33
CA LEU A 191 0.10 -9.87 8.89
C LEU A 191 1.30 -8.96 8.55
N LYS A 192 1.53 -7.89 9.31
CA LYS A 192 2.72 -7.03 9.18
C LYS A 192 4.01 -7.86 9.32
N GLN A 193 4.09 -8.74 10.33
CA GLN A 193 5.26 -9.62 10.53
C GLN A 193 5.46 -10.61 9.37
N ILE A 194 4.37 -11.21 8.87
CA ILE A 194 4.41 -12.08 7.70
C ILE A 194 4.93 -11.30 6.49
N PHE A 195 4.41 -10.09 6.25
CA PHE A 195 4.84 -9.25 5.14
C PHE A 195 6.32 -8.90 5.23
N ILE A 196 6.79 -8.41 6.38
CA ILE A 196 8.21 -8.09 6.63
C ILE A 196 9.11 -9.29 6.32
N SER A 197 8.74 -10.47 6.81
CA SER A 197 9.49 -11.72 6.58
C SER A 197 9.58 -12.06 5.09
N LYS A 198 8.44 -12.07 4.37
CA LYS A 198 8.39 -12.39 2.94
C LYS A 198 9.14 -11.37 2.10
N PHE A 199 8.95 -10.06 2.40
CA PHE A 199 9.62 -8.96 1.72
C PHE A 199 11.13 -9.02 1.91
N SER A 200 11.59 -9.16 3.15
CA SER A 200 13.02 -9.22 3.47
C SER A 200 13.72 -10.39 2.79
N ARG A 201 13.08 -11.57 2.80
CA ARG A 201 13.60 -12.76 2.10
C ARG A 201 13.68 -12.53 0.59
N ARG A 202 12.66 -11.94 -0.04
CA ARG A 202 12.60 -11.72 -1.49
C ARG A 202 13.68 -10.76 -1.96
N PHE A 203 13.89 -9.67 -1.22
CA PHE A 203 14.85 -8.63 -1.58
C PHE A 203 16.22 -8.79 -0.92
N ASN A 204 16.48 -9.95 -0.27
CA ASN A 204 17.75 -10.29 0.37
C ASN A 204 18.18 -9.29 1.46
N TYR A 205 17.22 -8.88 2.31
CA TYR A 205 17.46 -8.02 3.47
C TYR A 205 17.48 -8.80 4.79
N ILE A 206 18.12 -8.20 5.79
CA ILE A 206 17.95 -8.53 7.20
C ILE A 206 17.17 -7.39 7.83
N PRO A 207 15.99 -7.64 8.40
CA PRO A 207 15.28 -6.63 9.19
C PRO A 207 16.18 -6.13 10.32
N ASP A 208 16.34 -4.81 10.41
CA ASP A 208 17.14 -4.12 11.42
C ASP A 208 16.31 -2.95 11.93
N GLN A 209 16.37 -2.61 13.19
CA GLN A 209 15.58 -1.56 13.81
C GLN A 209 14.08 -1.61 13.50
N PHE A 210 13.28 -1.91 14.49
CA PHE A 210 11.84 -1.76 14.45
C PHE A 210 11.45 -0.49 15.22
N ILE A 211 10.93 0.51 14.53
CA ILE A 211 10.54 1.80 15.10
C ILE A 211 9.02 1.89 15.04
N MET A 212 8.37 1.97 16.20
CA MET A 212 6.96 2.36 16.30
C MET A 212 6.92 3.90 16.41
N LYS A 213 6.20 4.56 15.50
CA LYS A 213 5.83 5.97 15.67
C LYS A 213 4.32 6.00 15.91
N GLU A 214 3.92 6.33 17.12
CA GLU A 214 2.52 6.62 17.41
C GLU A 214 2.09 7.87 16.64
N GLY A 215 0.92 7.80 16.02
CA GLY A 215 0.32 8.97 15.39
C GLY A 215 0.13 10.06 16.47
N THR A 216 0.75 11.22 16.29
CA THR A 216 0.40 12.38 17.08
C THR A 216 -1.04 12.74 16.70
N ASP A 217 -1.96 12.54 17.62
CA ASP A 217 -3.31 13.07 17.49
C ASP A 217 -3.20 14.55 17.15
N ALA A 218 -3.59 14.92 15.94
CA ALA A 218 -3.73 16.31 15.57
C ALA A 218 -4.90 16.88 16.40
N VAL A 219 -4.56 17.74 17.36
CA VAL A 219 -5.49 18.54 18.14
C VAL A 219 -6.17 19.58 17.24
#